data_c7e53141b5fceaccfb0ac7723a22b078
#
_entry.id   c7e53141b5fceaccfb0ac7723a22b078
#
_cell.length_a   1.000
_cell.length_b   1.000
_cell.length_c   1.000
_cell.angle_alpha   90.00
_cell.angle_beta   90.00
_cell.angle_gamma   90.00
#
_symmetry.space_group_name_H-M   'P 1'
#
loop_
_entity.id
_entity.type
_entity.pdbx_description
1 polymer ?
#
loop_
_entity_poly.entity_id
_entity_poly.type
_entity_poly.pdbx_seq_one_letter_code
_entity_poly.pdbx_strand_id
1 'polypeptide(L)'
;MVPGAEVINSFQGIKGLKWKLHAEKGTNGRESRRYFTLSFNKKFKEVVLESYLSDIISHYESIKEADRVVNLYSRDYRRHASGCEWGSIVLEHPTTFEKLAMDPKQKRMLKDDLDRFINRKEWYKKVGKSWKRGYLLYSLTSTGKSSLIAAMANYLKFDIFDLNLSSIKSDSGLRRIFLSTSNRSIMVIEDIDCAKLEH
;
A
#
# COMPACT_ATOMS: atom_id res chain seq x y z
N MET A 1 15.57 -14.38 -10.56
CA MET A 1 15.98 -15.17 -11.75
C MET A 1 16.80 -14.31 -12.70
N VAL A 2 17.88 -14.84 -13.24
CA VAL A 2 18.66 -14.19 -14.31
C VAL A 2 18.01 -14.55 -15.65
N PRO A 3 17.98 -13.64 -16.67
CA PRO A 3 17.48 -13.96 -18.00
C PRO A 3 18.14 -15.21 -18.57
N GLY A 4 17.35 -16.15 -19.08
CA GLY A 4 17.81 -17.44 -19.57
C GLY A 4 17.85 -18.58 -18.55
N ALA A 5 17.73 -18.28 -17.25
CA ALA A 5 17.65 -19.33 -16.21
C ALA A 5 16.32 -20.09 -16.27
N GLU A 6 16.40 -21.40 -16.07
CA GLU A 6 15.23 -22.29 -15.95
C GLU A 6 15.06 -22.71 -14.49
N VAL A 7 13.83 -22.69 -14.01
CA VAL A 7 13.45 -23.23 -12.70
C VAL A 7 12.41 -24.32 -12.90
N ILE A 8 12.63 -25.49 -12.28
CA ILE A 8 11.72 -26.61 -12.35
C ILE A 8 10.99 -26.71 -11.01
N ASN A 9 9.66 -26.63 -11.05
CA ASN A 9 8.79 -26.75 -9.90
C ASN A 9 7.93 -28.03 -9.97
N SER A 10 7.37 -28.38 -8.82
CA SER A 10 6.33 -29.42 -8.72
C SER A 10 5.15 -28.85 -7.93
N PHE A 11 3.93 -29.28 -8.29
CA PHE A 11 2.70 -28.86 -7.65
C PHE A 11 1.69 -29.99 -7.60
N GLN A 12 1.17 -30.34 -6.44
CA GLN A 12 0.18 -31.40 -6.22
C GLN A 12 0.49 -32.72 -6.96
N GLY A 13 1.76 -33.17 -6.90
CA GLY A 13 2.21 -34.38 -7.58
C GLY A 13 2.56 -34.21 -9.08
N ILE A 14 2.27 -33.07 -9.68
CA ILE A 14 2.69 -32.73 -11.04
C ILE A 14 4.15 -32.31 -11.01
N LYS A 15 5.02 -33.08 -11.66
CA LYS A 15 6.45 -32.79 -11.76
C LYS A 15 6.78 -32.17 -13.13
N GLY A 16 7.84 -31.37 -13.17
CA GLY A 16 8.37 -30.84 -14.44
C GLY A 16 7.67 -29.59 -14.95
N LEU A 17 7.13 -28.74 -14.07
CA LEU A 17 6.69 -27.39 -14.40
C LEU A 17 7.93 -26.52 -14.58
N LYS A 18 8.23 -26.14 -15.83
CA LYS A 18 9.47 -25.41 -16.18
C LYS A 18 9.16 -23.95 -16.41
N TRP A 19 9.78 -23.08 -15.63
CA TRP A 19 9.74 -21.63 -15.80
C TRP A 19 11.02 -21.12 -16.45
N LYS A 20 10.89 -20.26 -17.44
CA LYS A 20 12.00 -19.58 -18.09
C LYS A 20 11.74 -18.08 -18.17
N LEU A 21 12.71 -17.27 -17.71
CA LEU A 21 12.66 -15.82 -17.82
C LEU A 21 13.31 -15.39 -19.15
N HIS A 22 12.55 -14.62 -19.91
CA HIS A 22 13.02 -13.97 -21.12
C HIS A 22 13.16 -12.47 -20.89
N ALA A 23 14.23 -11.89 -21.44
CA ALA A 23 14.43 -10.44 -21.47
C ALA A 23 14.78 -10.03 -22.90
N GLU A 24 13.93 -9.25 -23.51
CA GLU A 24 14.16 -8.65 -24.82
C GLU A 24 14.74 -7.26 -24.62
N LYS A 25 15.87 -6.98 -25.26
CA LYS A 25 16.46 -5.63 -25.27
C LYS A 25 15.60 -4.72 -26.12
N GLY A 26 15.07 -3.66 -25.53
CA GLY A 26 14.39 -2.63 -26.29
C GLY A 26 15.32 -1.96 -27.27
N THR A 27 14.88 -1.85 -28.53
CA THR A 27 15.53 -1.02 -29.55
C THR A 27 14.96 0.41 -29.45
N ASN A 28 15.79 1.41 -29.65
CA ASN A 28 15.41 2.85 -29.67
C ASN A 28 14.85 3.41 -28.35
N GLY A 29 15.53 3.17 -27.20
CA GLY A 29 15.16 3.84 -25.96
C GLY A 29 13.88 3.31 -25.28
N ARG A 30 13.28 2.24 -25.79
CA ARG A 30 12.18 1.55 -25.11
C ARG A 30 12.68 0.65 -24.00
N GLU A 31 11.92 0.58 -22.89
CA GLU A 31 12.21 -0.30 -21.77
C GLU A 31 12.35 -1.76 -22.23
N SER A 32 13.30 -2.50 -21.62
CA SER A 32 13.47 -3.93 -21.86
C SER A 32 12.24 -4.70 -21.40
N ARG A 33 11.63 -5.46 -22.30
CA ARG A 33 10.44 -6.27 -22.01
C ARG A 33 10.88 -7.59 -21.37
N ARG A 34 10.33 -7.89 -20.20
CA ARG A 34 10.56 -9.17 -19.50
C ARG A 34 9.28 -9.97 -19.48
N TYR A 35 9.37 -11.26 -19.79
CA TYR A 35 8.23 -12.17 -19.71
C TYR A 35 8.67 -13.56 -19.28
N PHE A 36 7.74 -14.31 -18.72
CA PHE A 36 7.97 -15.68 -18.31
C PHE A 36 7.27 -16.65 -19.26
N THR A 37 7.95 -17.75 -19.57
CA THR A 37 7.33 -18.90 -20.24
C THR A 37 7.21 -20.03 -19.25
N LEU A 38 6.02 -20.60 -19.13
CA LEU A 38 5.75 -21.82 -18.36
C LEU A 38 5.50 -22.97 -19.33
N SER A 39 6.33 -24.01 -19.25
CA SER A 39 6.21 -25.23 -20.04
C SER A 39 5.81 -26.41 -19.17
N PHE A 40 4.80 -27.15 -19.56
CA PHE A 40 4.26 -28.30 -18.84
C PHE A 40 3.54 -29.30 -19.77
N ASN A 41 3.23 -30.49 -19.27
CA ASN A 41 2.52 -31.48 -20.05
C ASN A 41 1.05 -31.07 -20.25
N LYS A 42 0.57 -31.15 -21.50
CA LYS A 42 -0.78 -30.71 -21.91
C LYS A 42 -1.92 -31.32 -21.07
N LYS A 43 -1.76 -32.55 -20.58
CA LYS A 43 -2.76 -33.22 -19.74
C LYS A 43 -3.06 -32.49 -18.42
N PHE A 44 -2.19 -31.62 -17.95
CA PHE A 44 -2.34 -30.86 -16.71
C PHE A 44 -2.80 -29.40 -16.93
N LYS A 45 -3.26 -29.06 -18.15
CA LYS A 45 -3.56 -27.67 -18.53
C LYS A 45 -4.54 -27.00 -17.57
N GLU A 46 -5.66 -27.66 -17.25
CA GLU A 46 -6.70 -27.09 -16.38
C GLU A 46 -6.17 -26.86 -14.97
N VAL A 47 -5.54 -27.86 -14.37
CA VAL A 47 -4.98 -27.74 -13.01
C VAL A 47 -3.90 -26.64 -12.94
N VAL A 48 -3.08 -26.53 -13.98
CA VAL A 48 -2.03 -25.49 -14.01
C VAL A 48 -2.63 -24.10 -14.14
N LEU A 49 -3.62 -23.91 -15.00
CA LEU A 49 -4.22 -22.58 -15.21
C LEU A 49 -5.11 -22.14 -14.06
N GLU A 50 -5.90 -23.03 -13.48
CA GLU A 50 -6.88 -22.68 -12.46
C GLU A 50 -6.32 -22.71 -11.04
N SER A 51 -5.48 -23.69 -10.73
CA SER A 51 -4.97 -23.88 -9.36
C SER A 51 -3.55 -23.40 -9.18
N TYR A 52 -2.60 -23.88 -10.01
CA TYR A 52 -1.17 -23.57 -9.81
C TYR A 52 -0.84 -22.10 -10.00
N LEU A 53 -1.36 -21.44 -11.04
CA LEU A 53 -1.10 -20.00 -11.25
C LEU A 53 -1.76 -19.15 -10.17
N SER A 54 -2.97 -19.51 -9.74
CA SER A 54 -3.66 -18.82 -8.64
C SER A 54 -2.91 -18.97 -7.32
N ASP A 55 -2.37 -20.16 -7.04
CA ASP A 55 -1.56 -20.41 -5.85
C ASP A 55 -0.26 -19.59 -5.85
N ILE A 56 0.45 -19.54 -6.99
CA ILE A 56 1.66 -18.70 -7.12
C ILE A 56 1.34 -17.21 -6.92
N ILE A 57 0.25 -16.73 -7.49
CA ILE A 57 -0.14 -15.31 -7.35
C ILE A 57 -0.46 -15.00 -5.88
N SER A 58 -1.26 -15.85 -5.21
CA SER A 58 -1.60 -15.66 -3.81
C SER A 58 -0.38 -15.74 -2.89
N HIS A 59 0.54 -16.65 -3.17
CA HIS A 59 1.79 -16.77 -2.44
C HIS A 59 2.72 -15.56 -2.64
N TYR A 60 2.83 -15.08 -3.88
CA TYR A 60 3.57 -13.84 -4.17
C TYR A 60 2.96 -12.63 -3.45
N GLU A 61 1.62 -12.50 -3.47
CA GLU A 61 0.93 -11.42 -2.77
C GLU A 61 1.16 -11.48 -1.25
N SER A 62 1.17 -12.68 -0.66
CA SER A 62 1.43 -12.86 0.77
C SER A 62 2.87 -12.47 1.15
N ILE A 63 3.87 -12.85 0.35
CA ILE A 63 5.27 -12.45 0.56
C ILE A 63 5.41 -10.93 0.42
N LYS A 64 4.86 -10.37 -0.65
CA LYS A 64 4.90 -8.92 -0.90
C LYS A 64 4.23 -8.12 0.22
N GLU A 65 3.17 -8.67 0.80
CA GLU A 65 2.50 -8.04 1.94
C GLU A 65 3.34 -8.13 3.22
N ALA A 66 3.99 -9.27 3.47
CA ALA A 66 4.86 -9.47 4.62
C ALA A 66 6.06 -8.50 4.60
N ASP A 67 6.68 -8.36 3.42
CA ASP A 67 7.86 -7.51 3.21
C ASP A 67 7.52 -6.06 2.88
N ARG A 68 6.24 -5.68 2.96
CA ARG A 68 5.82 -4.33 2.60
C ARG A 68 6.45 -3.29 3.52
N VAL A 69 7.25 -2.43 2.91
CA VAL A 69 7.82 -1.24 3.55
C VAL A 69 6.78 -0.13 3.50
N VAL A 70 6.55 0.50 4.64
CA VAL A 70 5.65 1.65 4.77
C VAL A 70 6.40 2.91 4.37
N ASN A 71 5.79 3.72 3.51
CA ASN A 71 6.36 5.00 3.08
C ASN A 71 5.56 6.16 3.64
N LEU A 72 6.28 7.25 3.93
CA LEU A 72 5.71 8.55 4.22
C LEU A 72 5.81 9.41 2.96
N TYR A 73 4.67 9.87 2.48
CA TYR A 73 4.53 10.80 1.37
C TYR A 73 4.20 12.18 1.90
N SER A 74 5.01 13.18 1.52
CA SER A 74 4.78 14.57 1.87
C SER A 74 4.89 15.44 0.62
N ARG A 75 4.16 16.55 0.61
CA ARG A 75 4.28 17.55 -0.46
C ARG A 75 5.21 18.65 -0.03
N ASP A 76 6.41 18.66 -0.58
CA ASP A 76 7.29 19.81 -0.50
C ASP A 76 7.03 20.76 -1.68
N TYR A 77 6.31 21.84 -1.40
CA TYR A 77 5.92 22.84 -2.39
C TYR A 77 7.11 23.51 -3.11
N ARG A 78 8.30 23.45 -2.50
CA ARG A 78 9.48 24.15 -3.01
C ARG A 78 10.26 23.37 -4.08
N ARG A 79 10.07 22.07 -4.20
CA ARG A 79 10.89 21.21 -5.09
C ARG A 79 10.26 20.88 -6.44
N HIS A 80 8.96 21.04 -6.62
CA HIS A 80 8.27 20.56 -7.82
C HIS A 80 7.44 21.67 -8.47
N ALA A 81 8.07 22.40 -9.39
CA ALA A 81 7.41 23.42 -10.23
C ALA A 81 6.40 22.82 -11.24
N SER A 82 6.30 21.51 -11.35
CA SER A 82 5.47 20.81 -12.35
C SER A 82 4.44 19.87 -11.77
N GLY A 83 3.66 20.32 -10.79
CA GLY A 83 2.37 19.68 -10.42
C GLY A 83 2.50 18.43 -9.56
N CYS A 84 1.66 18.25 -8.66
CA CYS A 84 1.15 17.07 -7.91
C CYS A 84 2.07 15.85 -7.63
N GLU A 85 3.36 15.96 -7.61
CA GLU A 85 4.22 14.85 -7.23
C GLU A 85 4.43 14.83 -5.71
N TRP A 86 4.18 13.67 -5.11
CA TRP A 86 4.48 13.38 -3.73
C TRP A 86 5.96 13.01 -3.61
N GLY A 87 6.71 13.70 -2.75
CA GLY A 87 8.00 13.20 -2.28
C GLY A 87 7.77 12.02 -1.34
N SER A 88 8.54 10.94 -1.45
CA SER A 88 8.41 9.77 -0.58
C SER A 88 9.73 9.46 0.12
N ILE A 89 9.62 9.08 1.38
CA ILE A 89 10.69 8.50 2.18
C ILE A 89 10.17 7.23 2.86
N VAL A 90 11.05 6.28 3.12
CA VAL A 90 10.70 5.13 3.95
C VAL A 90 10.35 5.60 5.36
N LEU A 91 9.25 5.10 5.90
CA LEU A 91 8.85 5.41 7.27
C LEU A 91 9.75 4.61 8.24
N GLU A 92 10.87 5.22 8.64
CA GLU A 92 11.80 4.63 9.61
C GLU A 92 11.33 4.78 11.07
N HIS A 93 10.08 5.21 11.28
CA HIS A 93 9.56 5.43 12.63
C HIS A 93 9.34 4.09 13.35
N PRO A 94 10.11 3.79 14.41
CA PRO A 94 10.12 2.47 15.06
C PRO A 94 8.92 2.24 15.98
N THR A 95 7.93 3.13 15.96
CA THR A 95 6.79 3.07 16.88
C THR A 95 5.81 1.99 16.44
N THR A 96 5.55 1.08 17.36
CA THR A 96 4.48 0.08 17.27
C THR A 96 3.47 0.33 18.38
N PHE A 97 2.30 -0.30 18.30
CA PHE A 97 1.30 -0.20 19.36
C PHE A 97 1.85 -0.62 20.73
N GLU A 98 2.78 -1.56 20.78
CA GLU A 98 3.41 -2.02 22.03
C GLU A 98 4.23 -0.92 22.69
N LYS A 99 4.94 -0.13 21.88
CA LYS A 99 5.84 0.95 22.35
C LYS A 99 5.12 2.27 22.66
N LEU A 100 3.85 2.42 22.27
CA LEU A 100 3.09 3.63 22.58
C LEU A 100 2.76 3.74 24.07
N ALA A 101 3.02 4.90 24.65
CA ALA A 101 2.53 5.27 25.99
C ALA A 101 1.07 5.70 25.88
N MET A 102 0.14 4.74 25.91
CA MET A 102 -1.30 4.95 25.77
C MET A 102 -2.05 4.00 26.69
N ASP A 103 -3.23 4.42 27.16
CA ASP A 103 -4.11 3.56 27.96
C ASP A 103 -4.33 2.20 27.28
N PRO A 104 -4.11 1.07 27.97
CA PRO A 104 -4.26 -0.27 27.41
C PRO A 104 -5.66 -0.55 26.85
N LYS A 105 -6.71 0.03 27.43
CA LYS A 105 -8.10 -0.13 26.94
C LYS A 105 -8.28 0.61 25.61
N GLN A 106 -7.85 1.87 25.54
CA GLN A 106 -7.91 2.66 24.29
C GLN A 106 -7.09 2.03 23.19
N LYS A 107 -5.88 1.54 23.50
CA LYS A 107 -5.02 0.83 22.57
C LYS A 107 -5.71 -0.40 21.98
N ARG A 108 -6.37 -1.20 22.81
CA ARG A 108 -7.10 -2.40 22.41
C ARG A 108 -8.31 -2.04 21.54
N MET A 109 -9.13 -1.07 21.99
CA MET A 109 -10.29 -0.60 21.24
C MET A 109 -9.91 -0.11 19.84
N LEU A 110 -8.79 0.62 19.70
CA LEU A 110 -8.32 1.09 18.42
C LEU A 110 -7.87 -0.06 17.52
N LYS A 111 -7.09 -1.01 18.04
CA LYS A 111 -6.67 -2.20 17.27
C LYS A 111 -7.88 -3.00 16.79
N ASP A 112 -8.84 -3.28 17.67
CA ASP A 112 -10.08 -4.00 17.32
C ASP A 112 -10.89 -3.28 16.24
N ASP A 113 -10.91 -1.94 16.26
CA ASP A 113 -11.60 -1.15 15.24
C ASP A 113 -10.87 -1.20 13.90
N LEU A 114 -9.53 -1.12 13.90
CA LEU A 114 -8.71 -1.28 12.70
C LEU A 114 -8.87 -2.68 12.08
N ASP A 115 -8.82 -3.73 12.89
CA ASP A 115 -9.01 -5.11 12.42
C ASP A 115 -10.41 -5.31 11.83
N ARG A 116 -11.43 -4.76 12.51
CA ARG A 116 -12.80 -4.78 12.00
C ARG A 116 -12.94 -4.04 10.67
N PHE A 117 -12.26 -2.93 10.50
CA PHE A 117 -12.24 -2.18 9.25
C PHE A 117 -11.61 -2.98 8.11
N ILE A 118 -10.44 -3.59 8.34
CA ILE A 118 -9.77 -4.43 7.33
C ILE A 118 -10.62 -5.63 6.94
N ASN A 119 -11.14 -6.37 7.92
CA ASN A 119 -11.92 -7.58 7.69
C ASN A 119 -13.28 -7.34 7.00
N ARG A 120 -13.79 -6.11 7.06
CA ARG A 120 -15.07 -5.74 6.43
C ARG A 120 -14.96 -5.21 5.01
N LYS A 121 -13.81 -5.24 4.37
CA LYS A 121 -13.61 -4.74 3.00
C LYS A 121 -14.65 -5.27 2.01
N GLU A 122 -14.86 -6.58 1.99
CA GLU A 122 -15.84 -7.23 1.09
C GLU A 122 -17.30 -6.85 1.44
N TRP A 123 -17.58 -6.63 2.72
CA TRP A 123 -18.90 -6.14 3.13
C TRP A 123 -19.18 -4.74 2.58
N TYR A 124 -18.21 -3.80 2.67
CA TYR A 124 -18.32 -2.47 2.10
C TYR A 124 -18.62 -2.53 0.60
N LYS A 125 -17.93 -3.41 -0.12
CA LYS A 125 -18.17 -3.66 -1.55
C LYS A 125 -19.58 -4.18 -1.83
N LYS A 126 -20.06 -5.13 -1.04
CA LYS A 126 -21.42 -5.71 -1.18
C LYS A 126 -22.53 -4.68 -0.98
N VAL A 127 -22.34 -3.73 -0.06
CA VAL A 127 -23.35 -2.68 0.23
C VAL A 127 -23.14 -1.40 -0.59
N GLY A 128 -22.22 -1.40 -1.56
CA GLY A 128 -21.95 -0.25 -2.43
C GLY A 128 -21.37 0.97 -1.71
N LYS A 129 -20.75 0.79 -0.54
CA LYS A 129 -20.14 1.87 0.24
C LYS A 129 -18.62 1.95 0.02
N SER A 130 -18.10 3.16 0.03
CA SER A 130 -16.64 3.37 0.02
C SER A 130 -16.00 2.76 1.25
N TRP A 131 -14.96 1.95 1.08
CA TRP A 131 -14.16 1.38 2.15
C TRP A 131 -13.21 2.44 2.71
N LYS A 132 -13.72 3.25 3.65
CA LYS A 132 -13.01 4.35 4.29
C LYS A 132 -13.32 4.40 5.78
N ARG A 133 -12.36 4.83 6.57
CA ARG A 133 -12.49 5.06 8.00
C ARG A 133 -11.83 6.38 8.36
N GLY A 134 -12.49 7.22 9.14
CA GLY A 134 -11.96 8.48 9.63
C GLY A 134 -11.77 8.43 11.15
N TYR A 135 -10.69 9.04 11.62
CA TYR A 135 -10.40 9.29 13.03
C TYR A 135 -10.11 10.77 13.23
N LEU A 136 -10.68 11.34 14.26
CA LEU A 136 -10.32 12.67 14.75
C LEU A 136 -9.41 12.52 15.96
N LEU A 137 -8.16 12.93 15.81
CA LEU A 137 -7.16 12.91 16.90
C LEU A 137 -7.07 14.33 17.49
N TYR A 138 -7.46 14.49 18.73
CA TYR A 138 -7.35 15.75 19.44
C TYR A 138 -6.61 15.56 20.76
N SER A 139 -5.66 16.40 21.01
CA SER A 139 -4.90 16.47 22.27
C SER A 139 -3.94 17.65 22.21
N LEU A 140 -3.29 17.98 23.30
CA LEU A 140 -2.22 18.97 23.35
C LEU A 140 -1.09 18.64 22.36
N THR A 141 -0.29 19.63 22.02
CA THR A 141 0.93 19.45 21.21
C THR A 141 1.87 18.46 21.91
N SER A 142 2.67 17.72 21.13
CA SER A 142 3.68 16.78 21.62
C SER A 142 3.15 15.61 22.48
N THR A 143 1.86 15.27 22.39
CA THR A 143 1.25 14.14 23.15
C THR A 143 1.31 12.81 22.40
N GLY A 144 2.03 12.72 21.29
CA GLY A 144 2.21 11.46 20.55
C GLY A 144 1.20 11.16 19.46
N LYS A 145 0.44 12.16 18.96
CA LYS A 145 -0.49 11.98 17.82
C LYS A 145 0.21 11.39 16.59
N SER A 146 1.34 11.96 16.19
CA SER A 146 2.11 11.47 15.02
C SER A 146 2.69 10.07 15.27
N SER A 147 3.11 9.76 16.51
CA SER A 147 3.54 8.41 16.89
C SER A 147 2.40 7.39 16.80
N LEU A 148 1.18 7.78 17.16
CA LEU A 148 0.00 6.94 17.00
C LEU A 148 -0.30 6.66 15.53
N ILE A 149 -0.23 7.68 14.67
CA ILE A 149 -0.40 7.54 13.22
C ILE A 149 0.65 6.58 12.65
N ALA A 150 1.92 6.74 13.03
CA ALA A 150 2.99 5.85 12.61
C ALA A 150 2.76 4.40 13.08
N ALA A 151 2.28 4.20 14.32
CA ALA A 151 1.94 2.87 14.83
C ALA A 151 0.77 2.23 14.07
N MET A 152 -0.26 3.01 13.72
CA MET A 152 -1.37 2.54 12.88
C MET A 152 -0.87 2.14 11.48
N ALA A 153 -0.02 2.97 10.86
CA ALA A 153 0.55 2.70 9.54
C ALA A 153 1.41 1.42 9.54
N ASN A 154 2.27 1.26 10.54
CA ASN A 154 3.08 0.04 10.71
C ASN A 154 2.23 -1.20 10.95
N TYR A 155 1.15 -1.08 11.72
CA TYR A 155 0.22 -2.17 12.02
C TYR A 155 -0.56 -2.63 10.79
N LEU A 156 -1.10 -1.67 10.02
CA LEU A 156 -1.89 -1.92 8.83
C LEU A 156 -1.04 -2.18 7.58
N LYS A 157 0.26 -1.89 7.63
CA LYS A 157 1.14 -1.83 6.46
C LYS A 157 0.61 -0.87 5.39
N PHE A 158 0.10 0.28 5.81
CA PHE A 158 -0.43 1.34 4.96
C PHE A 158 0.57 2.48 4.87
N ASP A 159 0.68 3.07 3.68
CA ASP A 159 1.48 4.27 3.45
C ASP A 159 0.82 5.49 4.12
N ILE A 160 1.62 6.48 4.52
CA ILE A 160 1.13 7.74 5.09
C ILE A 160 1.23 8.83 4.03
N PHE A 161 0.15 9.56 3.81
CA PHE A 161 0.11 10.77 3.01
C PHE A 161 -0.16 11.95 3.93
N ASP A 162 0.88 12.74 4.17
CA ASP A 162 0.84 13.93 5.00
C ASP A 162 0.43 15.16 4.17
N LEU A 163 -0.74 15.70 4.47
CA LEU A 163 -1.38 16.77 3.74
C LEU A 163 -1.51 18.03 4.59
N ASN A 164 -0.75 19.04 4.25
CA ASN A 164 -0.92 20.37 4.81
C ASN A 164 -1.96 21.17 3.99
N LEU A 165 -3.12 21.45 4.61
CA LEU A 165 -4.22 22.16 3.94
C LEU A 165 -3.85 23.59 3.58
N SER A 166 -2.98 24.26 4.33
CA SER A 166 -2.53 25.63 4.02
C SER A 166 -1.81 25.77 2.69
N SER A 167 -1.30 24.65 2.17
CA SER A 167 -0.61 24.59 0.86
C SER A 167 -1.59 24.47 -0.32
N ILE A 168 -2.88 24.30 -0.08
CA ILE A 168 -3.89 24.04 -1.11
C ILE A 168 -4.69 25.31 -1.35
N LYS A 169 -4.65 25.80 -2.58
CA LYS A 169 -5.29 27.07 -2.98
C LYS A 169 -6.64 26.87 -3.71
N SER A 170 -7.03 25.63 -4.03
CA SER A 170 -8.24 25.40 -4.81
C SER A 170 -8.83 24.01 -4.60
N ASP A 171 -10.14 23.87 -4.75
CA ASP A 171 -10.84 22.59 -4.70
C ASP A 171 -10.34 21.59 -5.76
N SER A 172 -10.01 22.08 -6.95
CA SER A 172 -9.46 21.26 -8.01
C SER A 172 -8.09 20.67 -7.64
N GLY A 173 -7.28 21.45 -6.92
CA GLY A 173 -6.01 21.01 -6.36
C GLY A 173 -6.22 19.91 -5.32
N LEU A 174 -7.16 20.10 -4.39
CA LEU A 174 -7.51 19.13 -3.36
C LEU A 174 -8.01 17.81 -3.99
N ARG A 175 -8.93 17.89 -4.96
CA ARG A 175 -9.43 16.70 -5.67
C ARG A 175 -8.32 15.92 -6.36
N ARG A 176 -7.37 16.62 -7.01
CA ARG A 176 -6.23 15.99 -7.68
C ARG A 176 -5.32 15.25 -6.69
N ILE A 177 -5.12 15.82 -5.50
CA ILE A 177 -4.38 15.21 -4.42
C ILE A 177 -5.02 13.91 -3.98
N PHE A 178 -6.33 13.90 -3.71
CA PHE A 178 -7.06 12.69 -3.33
C PHE A 178 -6.99 11.60 -4.40
N LEU A 179 -7.03 11.97 -5.68
CA LEU A 179 -6.93 11.01 -6.79
C LEU A 179 -5.52 10.42 -6.97
N SER A 180 -4.49 11.08 -6.43
CA SER A 180 -3.09 10.64 -6.53
C SER A 180 -2.65 9.73 -5.38
N THR A 181 -3.52 9.45 -4.39
CA THR A 181 -3.20 8.58 -3.27
C THR A 181 -3.39 7.10 -3.61
N SER A 182 -2.62 6.24 -2.96
CA SER A 182 -2.72 4.79 -3.13
C SER A 182 -3.91 4.19 -2.37
N ASN A 183 -4.34 2.98 -2.76
CA ASN A 183 -5.49 2.29 -2.15
C ASN A 183 -5.28 1.82 -0.70
N ARG A 184 -4.06 1.72 -0.23
CA ARG A 184 -3.70 1.32 1.14
C ARG A 184 -2.91 2.43 1.79
N SER A 185 -3.61 3.48 2.15
CA SER A 185 -3.00 4.69 2.69
C SER A 185 -3.78 5.27 3.85
N ILE A 186 -3.07 5.93 4.72
CA ILE A 186 -3.59 6.80 5.78
C ILE A 186 -3.34 8.21 5.32
N MET A 187 -4.39 8.98 5.07
CA MET A 187 -4.26 10.41 4.83
C MET A 187 -4.30 11.15 6.16
N VAL A 188 -3.26 11.88 6.43
CA VAL A 188 -3.13 12.74 7.60
C VAL A 188 -3.41 14.17 7.17
N ILE A 189 -4.27 14.84 7.89
CA ILE A 189 -4.58 16.26 7.68
C ILE A 189 -4.34 16.94 9.02
N GLU A 190 -3.30 17.76 9.08
CA GLU A 190 -2.93 18.51 10.28
C GLU A 190 -3.46 19.93 10.21
N ASP A 191 -3.58 20.59 11.37
CA ASP A 191 -3.95 22.01 11.55
C ASP A 191 -5.23 22.41 10.80
N ILE A 192 -6.28 21.61 10.96
CA ILE A 192 -7.58 21.80 10.28
C ILE A 192 -8.21 23.17 10.65
N ASP A 193 -7.95 23.66 11.85
CA ASP A 193 -8.42 24.94 12.38
C ASP A 193 -7.72 26.15 11.74
N CYS A 194 -6.54 25.97 11.16
CA CYS A 194 -5.80 27.00 10.47
C CYS A 194 -6.20 27.18 9.00
N ALA A 195 -7.03 26.29 8.46
CA ALA A 195 -7.53 26.38 7.09
C ALA A 195 -8.53 27.54 6.98
N LYS A 196 -8.07 28.72 6.60
CA LYS A 196 -8.98 29.80 6.14
C LYS A 196 -9.61 29.37 4.83
N LEU A 197 -10.81 28.83 4.89
CA LEU A 197 -11.66 28.73 3.71
C LEU A 197 -12.10 30.15 3.36
N GLU A 198 -11.36 30.81 2.49
CA GLU A 198 -11.83 32.02 1.84
C GLU A 198 -13.01 31.62 0.95
N HIS A 199 -14.20 32.10 1.33
CA HIS A 199 -15.43 32.01 0.55
C HIS A 199 -15.40 32.97 -0.62
#